data_fc0753f9ab862e375e6ba09c23280252
#
_entry.id   fc0753f9ab862e375e6ba09c23280252
#
_cell.length_a   1.000
_cell.length_b   1.000
_cell.length_c   1.000
_cell.angle_alpha   90.00
_cell.angle_beta   90.00
_cell.angle_gamma   90.00
#
_symmetry.space_group_name_H-M   'P 1'
#
loop_
_entity.id
_entity.type
_entity.pdbx_description
1 polymer ?
#
loop_
_entity_poly.entity_id
_entity_poly.type
_entity_poly.pdbx_seq_one_letter_code
_entity_poly.pdbx_strand_id
1 'polypeptide(L)'
;MPAGSRCAAVITQTPFCAAPVTVARENLAAMMPSYLIINSGNANAGTGMPGLAAARQCCAALAASTGVAPEAVLPFSTGVIGERLPVNDIVKALPQALATLSETGWADAAAGI
;
A
#
# COMPACT_ATOMS: atom_id res chain seq x y z
N MET A 1 -11.84 1.87 3.94
CA MET A 1 -12.27 2.78 5.03
C MET A 1 -13.67 3.28 4.71
N PRO A 2 -14.60 3.38 5.68
CA PRO A 2 -15.94 3.93 5.42
C PRO A 2 -15.89 5.36 4.87
N ALA A 3 -16.91 5.73 4.12
CA ALA A 3 -17.04 7.11 3.61
C ALA A 3 -17.07 8.12 4.77
N GLY A 4 -16.34 9.22 4.65
CA GLY A 4 -16.20 10.23 5.70
C GLY A 4 -15.13 9.94 6.76
N SER A 5 -14.41 8.83 6.67
CA SER A 5 -13.23 8.58 7.53
C SER A 5 -12.18 9.68 7.33
N ARG A 6 -11.49 10.04 8.42
CA ARG A 6 -10.35 10.95 8.38
C ARG A 6 -9.07 10.15 8.56
N CYS A 7 -8.03 10.52 7.82
CA CYS A 7 -6.71 9.93 7.92
C CYS A 7 -5.68 11.00 8.27
N ALA A 8 -4.79 10.66 9.19
CA ALA A 8 -3.58 11.43 9.47
C ALA A 8 -2.38 10.49 9.44
N ALA A 9 -1.25 10.95 8.97
CA ALA A 9 -0.04 10.15 8.85
C ALA A 9 1.17 10.87 9.45
N VAL A 10 2.03 10.09 10.10
CA VAL A 10 3.38 10.52 10.48
C VAL A 10 4.35 9.79 9.56
N ILE A 11 5.14 10.54 8.82
CA ILE A 11 6.01 10.03 7.76
C ILE A 11 7.46 10.41 8.06
N THR A 12 8.38 9.48 7.84
CA THR A 12 9.81 9.73 8.01
C THR A 12 10.31 10.88 7.12
N GLN A 13 11.26 11.66 7.63
CA GLN A 13 11.94 12.72 6.90
C GLN A 13 13.31 12.29 6.33
N THR A 14 13.65 10.99 6.43
CA THR A 14 14.90 10.49 5.88
C THR A 14 15.02 10.75 4.38
N PRO A 15 16.18 11.17 3.88
CA PRO A 15 16.41 11.30 2.43
C PRO A 15 16.42 9.95 1.72
N PHE A 16 16.72 8.87 2.43
CA PHE A 16 16.65 7.49 1.93
C PHE A 16 15.26 6.90 2.17
N CYS A 17 14.28 7.43 1.44
CA CYS A 17 12.89 7.07 1.62
C CYS A 17 12.52 5.82 0.79
N ALA A 18 11.85 4.86 1.39
CA ALA A 18 11.34 3.69 0.68
C ALA A 18 10.24 4.08 -0.31
N ALA A 19 10.13 3.34 -1.41
CA ALA A 19 9.16 3.61 -2.46
C ALA A 19 7.70 3.73 -1.96
N PRO A 20 7.18 2.82 -1.10
CA PRO A 20 5.82 2.95 -0.62
C PRO A 20 5.60 4.21 0.21
N VAL A 21 6.60 4.67 0.97
CA VAL A 21 6.50 5.92 1.75
C VAL A 21 6.36 7.14 0.83
N THR A 22 7.13 7.18 -0.25
CA THR A 22 7.05 8.26 -1.25
C THR A 22 5.67 8.29 -1.90
N VAL A 23 5.19 7.14 -2.38
CA VAL A 23 3.87 7.03 -3.03
C VAL A 23 2.73 7.33 -2.05
N ALA A 24 2.81 6.84 -0.80
CA ALA A 24 1.81 7.14 0.22
C ALA A 24 1.73 8.64 0.54
N ARG A 25 2.88 9.33 0.58
CA ARG A 25 2.93 10.80 0.78
C ARG A 25 2.27 11.55 -0.37
N GLU A 26 2.58 11.17 -1.61
CA GLU A 26 1.98 11.76 -2.81
C GLU A 26 0.47 11.56 -2.82
N ASN A 27 0.00 10.34 -2.60
CA ASN A 27 -1.41 9.99 -2.62
C ASN A 27 -2.19 10.70 -1.50
N LEU A 28 -1.64 10.73 -0.28
CA LEU A 28 -2.27 11.42 0.85
C LEU A 28 -2.37 12.93 0.64
N ALA A 29 -1.43 13.52 -0.08
CA ALA A 29 -1.50 14.93 -0.46
C ALA A 29 -2.55 15.21 -1.54
N ALA A 30 -2.86 14.21 -2.39
CA ALA A 30 -3.80 14.35 -3.47
C ALA A 30 -5.26 14.21 -3.00
N MET A 31 -5.56 13.22 -2.13
CA MET A 31 -6.92 12.98 -1.66
C MET A 31 -6.96 12.14 -0.39
N MET A 32 -8.15 12.07 0.24
CA MET A 32 -8.40 11.20 1.39
C MET A 32 -8.35 9.73 0.96
N PRO A 33 -7.60 8.87 1.66
CA PRO A 33 -7.50 7.46 1.32
C PRO A 33 -8.79 6.70 1.66
N SER A 34 -9.12 5.75 0.80
CA SER A 34 -10.20 4.77 1.01
C SER A 34 -9.68 3.40 1.38
N TYR A 35 -8.46 3.06 0.95
CA TYR A 35 -7.83 1.77 1.17
C TYR A 35 -6.38 1.89 1.61
N LEU A 36 -5.93 0.91 2.39
CA LEU A 36 -4.53 0.67 2.71
C LEU A 36 -4.16 -0.68 2.09
N ILE A 37 -3.07 -0.74 1.31
CA ILE A 37 -2.50 -2.00 0.84
C ILE A 37 -1.19 -2.25 1.55
N ILE A 38 -1.10 -3.36 2.27
CA ILE A 38 0.04 -3.69 3.12
C ILE A 38 0.58 -5.05 2.71
N ASN A 39 1.87 -5.15 2.43
CA ASN A 39 2.54 -6.43 2.25
C ASN A 39 3.65 -6.62 3.28
N SER A 40 3.86 -7.87 3.66
CA SER A 40 4.99 -8.32 4.49
C SER A 40 5.94 -9.20 3.68
N GLY A 41 7.20 -9.28 4.10
CA GLY A 41 8.26 -10.07 3.48
C GLY A 41 9.16 -9.29 2.52
N ASN A 42 8.71 -8.18 1.95
CA ASN A 42 9.50 -7.30 1.08
C ASN A 42 9.19 -5.84 1.38
N ALA A 43 10.22 -5.05 1.72
CA ALA A 43 10.07 -3.65 2.13
C ALA A 43 9.93 -2.68 0.95
N ASN A 44 10.20 -3.11 -0.27
CA ASN A 44 10.28 -2.22 -1.45
C ASN A 44 11.11 -0.95 -1.17
N ALA A 45 12.23 -1.14 -0.49
CA ALA A 45 13.18 -0.10 -0.11
C ALA A 45 14.53 -0.34 -0.81
N GLY A 46 15.23 0.73 -1.19
CA GLY A 46 16.48 0.62 -1.95
C GLY A 46 16.28 0.14 -3.39
N THR A 47 15.09 0.26 -3.94
CA THR A 47 14.67 -0.31 -5.23
C THR A 47 14.57 0.73 -6.35
N GLY A 48 14.81 2.01 -6.05
CA GLY A 48 14.83 3.09 -7.03
C GLY A 48 13.52 3.28 -7.80
N MET A 49 13.61 3.75 -9.03
CA MET A 49 12.44 3.99 -9.91
C MET A 49 11.58 2.73 -10.15
N PRO A 50 12.15 1.52 -10.33
CA PRO A 50 11.34 0.30 -10.41
C PRO A 50 10.49 0.04 -9.17
N GLY A 51 10.98 0.35 -7.99
CA GLY A 51 10.21 0.22 -6.74
C GLY A 51 9.05 1.20 -6.66
N LEU A 52 9.24 2.45 -7.10
CA LEU A 52 8.15 3.43 -7.20
C LEU A 52 7.07 2.98 -8.19
N ALA A 53 7.46 2.47 -9.36
CA ALA A 53 6.54 1.92 -10.34
C ALA A 53 5.75 0.74 -9.76
N ALA A 54 6.42 -0.18 -9.05
CA ALA A 54 5.80 -1.32 -8.40
C ALA A 54 4.76 -0.92 -7.36
N ALA A 55 5.08 0.05 -6.49
CA ALA A 55 4.13 0.57 -5.50
C ALA A 55 2.90 1.18 -6.16
N ARG A 56 3.09 2.00 -7.20
CA ARG A 56 1.97 2.60 -7.96
C ARG A 56 1.13 1.54 -8.68
N GLN A 57 1.74 0.47 -9.21
CA GLN A 57 1.01 -0.65 -9.83
C GLN A 57 0.11 -1.37 -8.83
N CYS A 58 0.59 -1.61 -7.60
CA CYS A 58 -0.23 -2.20 -6.54
C CYS A 58 -1.43 -1.30 -6.19
N CYS A 59 -1.21 0.02 -6.06
CA CYS A 59 -2.30 0.98 -5.83
C CYS A 59 -3.31 0.97 -6.97
N ALA A 60 -2.85 1.01 -8.22
CA ALA A 60 -3.71 1.00 -9.40
C ALA A 60 -4.52 -0.29 -9.52
N ALA A 61 -3.93 -1.45 -9.23
CA ALA A 61 -4.62 -2.73 -9.26
C ALA A 61 -5.75 -2.81 -8.23
N LEU A 62 -5.50 -2.37 -6.99
CA LEU A 62 -6.52 -2.32 -5.95
C LEU A 62 -7.62 -1.30 -6.30
N ALA A 63 -7.24 -0.14 -6.80
CA ALA A 63 -8.16 0.90 -7.24
C ALA A 63 -9.10 0.39 -8.35
N ALA A 64 -8.56 -0.31 -9.36
CA ALA A 64 -9.35 -0.92 -10.43
C ALA A 64 -10.34 -1.98 -9.90
N SER A 65 -9.95 -2.75 -8.89
CA SER A 65 -10.80 -3.78 -8.28
C SER A 65 -11.93 -3.20 -7.41
N THR A 66 -11.79 -1.95 -6.95
CA THR A 66 -12.71 -1.32 -5.99
C THR A 66 -13.45 -0.10 -6.54
N GLY A 67 -13.10 0.35 -7.76
CA GLY A 67 -13.73 1.50 -8.40
C GLY A 67 -13.33 2.86 -7.82
N VAL A 68 -12.21 2.94 -7.08
CA VAL A 68 -11.67 4.20 -6.56
C VAL A 68 -10.51 4.72 -7.43
N ALA A 69 -10.07 5.96 -7.19
CA ALA A 69 -8.86 6.48 -7.82
C ALA A 69 -7.60 5.83 -7.21
N PRO A 70 -6.51 5.62 -7.98
CA PRO A 70 -5.25 5.09 -7.44
C PRO A 70 -4.70 5.87 -6.25
N GLU A 71 -4.88 7.17 -6.24
CA GLU A 71 -4.47 8.08 -5.18
C GLU A 71 -5.27 7.88 -3.87
N ALA A 72 -6.43 7.21 -3.94
CA ALA A 72 -7.19 6.82 -2.76
C ALA A 72 -6.65 5.57 -2.06
N VAL A 73 -5.53 5.01 -2.53
CA VAL A 73 -4.88 3.83 -1.96
C VAL A 73 -3.51 4.22 -1.40
N LEU A 74 -3.25 3.91 -0.14
CA LEU A 74 -1.93 4.10 0.46
C LEU A 74 -1.17 2.76 0.52
N PRO A 75 0.03 2.67 -0.09
CA PRO A 75 0.86 1.47 -0.02
C PRO A 75 1.75 1.45 1.22
N PHE A 76 1.91 0.26 1.80
CA PHE A 76 2.84 -0.02 2.89
C PHE A 76 3.55 -1.34 2.61
N SER A 77 4.85 -1.40 2.88
CA SER A 77 5.65 -2.61 2.68
C SER A 77 6.65 -2.77 3.81
N THR A 78 6.83 -4.00 4.25
CA THR A 78 7.83 -4.32 5.27
C THR A 78 8.52 -5.65 4.94
N GLY A 79 9.79 -5.79 5.35
CA GLY A 79 10.59 -7.01 5.17
C GLY A 79 11.93 -6.73 4.52
N VAL A 80 12.34 -7.57 3.56
CA VAL A 80 13.65 -7.52 2.90
C VAL A 80 13.83 -6.24 2.10
N ILE A 81 15.02 -5.62 2.22
CA ILE A 81 15.44 -4.40 1.53
C ILE A 81 16.27 -4.78 0.30
N GLY A 82 16.14 -4.01 -0.79
CA GLY A 82 16.95 -4.16 -2.00
C GLY A 82 16.43 -5.19 -3.00
N GLU A 83 15.37 -5.93 -2.69
CA GLU A 83 14.72 -6.86 -3.60
C GLU A 83 13.52 -6.25 -4.30
N ARG A 84 13.24 -6.71 -5.52
CA ARG A 84 12.07 -6.25 -6.28
C ARG A 84 10.78 -6.74 -5.65
N LEU A 85 9.81 -5.85 -5.54
CA LEU A 85 8.48 -6.20 -5.05
C LEU A 85 7.78 -7.18 -6.01
N PRO A 86 7.24 -8.32 -5.51
CA PRO A 86 6.55 -9.30 -6.34
C PRO A 86 5.12 -8.84 -6.67
N VAL A 87 4.99 -7.80 -7.49
CA VAL A 87 3.71 -7.15 -7.83
C VAL A 87 2.67 -8.14 -8.32
N ASN A 88 3.07 -9.07 -9.20
CA ASN A 88 2.13 -10.04 -9.77
C ASN A 88 1.48 -10.94 -8.71
N ASP A 89 2.23 -11.32 -7.67
CA ASP A 89 1.69 -12.16 -6.60
C ASP A 89 0.77 -11.35 -5.68
N ILE A 90 1.14 -10.10 -5.39
CA ILE A 90 0.28 -9.17 -4.66
C ILE A 90 -1.04 -8.96 -5.40
N VAL A 91 -0.98 -8.66 -6.69
CA VAL A 91 -2.19 -8.42 -7.52
C VAL A 91 -3.08 -9.67 -7.58
N LYS A 92 -2.50 -10.85 -7.71
CA LYS A 92 -3.27 -12.12 -7.69
C LYS A 92 -3.98 -12.36 -6.36
N ALA A 93 -3.44 -11.89 -5.24
CA ALA A 93 -4.02 -12.06 -3.90
C ALA A 93 -5.14 -11.05 -3.61
N LEU A 94 -5.24 -9.94 -4.34
CA LEU A 94 -6.22 -8.87 -4.08
C LEU A 94 -7.68 -9.35 -4.01
N PRO A 95 -8.19 -10.19 -4.91
CA PRO A 95 -9.59 -10.63 -4.86
C PRO A 95 -9.92 -11.36 -3.54
N GLN A 96 -9.02 -12.22 -3.09
CA GLN A 96 -9.18 -12.94 -1.82
C GLN A 96 -9.11 -11.99 -0.63
N ALA A 97 -8.13 -11.08 -0.62
CA ALA A 97 -7.98 -10.10 0.44
C ALA A 97 -9.22 -9.19 0.56
N LEU A 98 -9.77 -8.74 -0.57
CA LEU A 98 -11.00 -7.94 -0.59
C LEU A 98 -12.22 -8.71 -0.06
N ALA A 99 -12.34 -9.99 -0.43
CA ALA A 99 -13.45 -10.84 0.03
C ALA A 99 -13.42 -11.14 1.53
N THR A 100 -12.26 -11.02 2.18
CA THR A 100 -12.06 -11.28 3.61
C THR A 100 -12.01 -10.01 4.47
N LEU A 101 -12.23 -8.83 3.90
CA LEU A 101 -12.28 -7.58 4.67
C LEU A 101 -13.36 -7.63 5.73
N SER A 102 -13.01 -7.26 6.95
CA SER A 102 -13.88 -7.28 8.11
C SER A 102 -13.62 -6.09 9.02
N GLU A 103 -14.64 -5.57 9.68
CA GLU A 103 -14.49 -4.50 10.68
C GLU A 103 -13.71 -4.95 11.91
N THR A 104 -13.66 -6.24 12.18
CA THR A 104 -12.97 -6.86 13.32
C THR A 104 -11.63 -7.51 12.97
N GLY A 105 -11.19 -7.45 11.71
CA GLY A 105 -9.99 -8.14 11.19
C GLY A 105 -8.65 -7.49 11.55
N TRP A 106 -8.59 -6.51 12.44
CA TRP A 106 -7.36 -5.78 12.75
C TRP A 106 -6.28 -6.63 13.41
N ALA A 107 -6.67 -7.56 14.28
CA ALA A 107 -5.72 -8.47 14.93
C ALA A 107 -5.07 -9.42 13.92
N ASP A 108 -5.87 -9.97 12.99
CA ASP A 108 -5.38 -10.85 11.93
C ASP A 108 -4.47 -10.09 10.95
N ALA A 109 -4.83 -8.86 10.60
CA ALA A 109 -3.99 -7.99 9.76
C ALA A 109 -2.65 -7.69 10.45
N ALA A 110 -2.65 -7.41 11.75
CA ALA A 110 -1.43 -7.17 12.51
C ALA A 110 -0.55 -8.43 12.63
N ALA A 111 -1.16 -9.61 12.74
CA ALA A 111 -0.42 -10.88 12.78
C ALA A 111 0.19 -11.25 11.42
N GLY A 112 -0.32 -10.71 10.31
CA GLY A 112 0.20 -10.91 8.96
C GLY A 112 1.41 -10.03 8.60
N ILE A 113 1.79 -9.09 9.47
CA ILE A 113 2.92 -8.17 9.30
C ILE A 113 4.16 -8.69 10.07
#